data_97d71aa06162bfc545f2b197c5174d29
#
_entry.id   97d71aa06162bfc545f2b197c5174d29
#
_cell.length_a   1.000
_cell.length_b   1.000
_cell.length_c   1.000
_cell.angle_alpha   90.00
_cell.angle_beta   90.00
_cell.angle_gamma   90.00
#
_symmetry.space_group_name_H-M   'P 1'
#
loop_
_entity.id
_entity.type
_entity.pdbx_description
1 polymer ?
#
loop_
_entity_poly.entity_id
_entity_poly.type
_entity_poly.pdbx_seq_one_letter_code
_entity_poly.pdbx_strand_id
1 'polypeptide(L)'
;VSPRHQNPDNRTTLIDAAARLVAEGGPGSLSARLLAREAGTSTMAVYTYFGSMSAIVREIVHDGFARLKRLFDLVEATDDPVADMALLGRVYRHNAITNRHVFEVMFGGSSLAGFALTEEDRQHGRYTLTTVVDCAYRCTAAGRFKTEDPVLKAHHMWLGVHGTVLLDVGGYLVPPYDASRCFESQLVSLMIGAGDDPVSAARSVAVSGDRFDAGFGQAT
;
A
#
# COMPACT_ATOMS: atom_id res chain seq x y z
N VAL A 1 -20.59 10.30 33.78
CA VAL A 1 -20.19 10.77 32.46
C VAL A 1 -19.90 9.53 31.64
N SER A 2 -20.82 9.11 30.73
CA SER A 2 -20.62 7.95 29.86
C SER A 2 -19.42 8.19 28.93
N PRO A 3 -18.57 7.19 28.68
CA PRO A 3 -17.53 7.29 27.65
C PRO A 3 -18.22 7.44 26.31
N ARG A 4 -18.02 8.59 25.63
CA ARG A 4 -18.47 8.77 24.25
C ARG A 4 -17.78 7.72 23.40
N HIS A 5 -18.53 6.77 22.85
CA HIS A 5 -18.05 5.84 21.85
C HIS A 5 -17.41 6.67 20.72
N GLN A 6 -16.11 6.53 20.56
CA GLN A 6 -15.40 7.02 19.38
C GLN A 6 -15.96 6.24 18.19
N ASN A 7 -16.68 6.93 17.30
CA ASN A 7 -17.20 6.30 16.10
C ASN A 7 -15.99 6.03 15.16
N PRO A 8 -15.68 4.78 14.81
CA PRO A 8 -14.57 4.44 13.94
C PRO A 8 -14.65 5.15 12.57
N ASP A 9 -15.86 5.41 12.07
CA ASP A 9 -16.07 6.13 10.82
C ASP A 9 -15.52 7.57 10.89
N ASN A 10 -15.69 8.25 12.05
CA ASN A 10 -15.16 9.61 12.24
C ASN A 10 -13.62 9.65 12.24
N ARG A 11 -12.97 8.61 12.80
CA ARG A 11 -11.50 8.54 12.80
C ARG A 11 -10.97 8.35 11.38
N THR A 12 -11.54 7.43 10.61
CA THR A 12 -11.16 7.19 9.21
C THR A 12 -11.37 8.45 8.36
N THR A 13 -12.52 9.11 8.47
CA THR A 13 -12.81 10.36 7.76
C THR A 13 -11.80 11.46 8.10
N LEU A 14 -11.39 11.56 9.36
CA LEU A 14 -10.37 12.52 9.79
C LEU A 14 -8.99 12.18 9.22
N ILE A 15 -8.61 10.92 9.17
CA ILE A 15 -7.33 10.48 8.58
C ILE A 15 -7.31 10.78 7.08
N ASP A 16 -8.38 10.46 6.34
CA ASP A 16 -8.45 10.70 4.89
C ASP A 16 -8.43 12.20 4.56
N ALA A 17 -9.16 13.01 5.31
CA ALA A 17 -9.12 14.46 5.17
C ALA A 17 -7.73 15.02 5.50
N ALA A 18 -7.07 14.53 6.55
CA ALA A 18 -5.73 14.93 6.92
C ALA A 18 -4.70 14.52 5.86
N ALA A 19 -4.79 13.31 5.34
CA ALA A 19 -3.90 12.80 4.29
C ALA A 19 -4.00 13.68 3.02
N ARG A 20 -5.22 14.02 2.59
CA ARG A 20 -5.44 14.92 1.46
C ARG A 20 -4.81 16.30 1.71
N LEU A 21 -5.07 16.93 2.85
CA LEU A 21 -4.51 18.24 3.18
C LEU A 21 -2.98 18.24 3.19
N VAL A 22 -2.37 17.19 3.73
CA VAL A 22 -0.91 17.04 3.78
C VAL A 22 -0.33 16.78 2.39
N ALA A 23 -0.97 15.93 1.58
CA ALA A 23 -0.51 15.62 0.22
C ALA A 23 -0.56 16.85 -0.70
N GLU A 24 -1.63 17.66 -0.62
CA GLU A 24 -1.85 18.84 -1.45
C GLU A 24 -1.02 20.06 -1.01
N GLY A 25 -0.86 20.29 0.29
CA GLY A 25 -0.30 21.51 0.83
C GLY A 25 0.91 21.34 1.75
N GLY A 26 1.37 20.11 1.92
CA GLY A 26 2.42 19.75 2.89
C GLY A 26 1.94 19.76 4.35
N PRO A 27 2.77 19.30 5.29
CA PRO A 27 2.41 19.22 6.71
C PRO A 27 2.05 20.58 7.34
N GLY A 28 2.61 21.66 6.82
CA GLY A 28 2.33 23.03 7.29
C GLY A 28 0.92 23.53 6.98
N SER A 29 0.21 22.90 6.04
CA SER A 29 -1.19 23.22 5.72
C SER A 29 -2.17 22.67 6.76
N LEU A 30 -1.76 21.70 7.57
CA LEU A 30 -2.62 21.00 8.49
C LEU A 30 -2.88 21.83 9.76
N SER A 31 -4.16 22.16 10.02
CA SER A 31 -4.61 22.76 11.27
C SER A 31 -5.87 22.09 11.79
N ALA A 32 -6.04 22.06 13.11
CA ALA A 32 -7.22 21.44 13.73
C ALA A 32 -8.54 22.04 13.24
N ARG A 33 -8.55 23.35 12.97
CA ARG A 33 -9.74 24.06 12.44
C ARG A 33 -10.04 23.65 11.01
N LEU A 34 -9.01 23.60 10.15
CA LEU A 34 -9.17 23.19 8.76
C LEU A 34 -9.60 21.72 8.67
N LEU A 35 -8.92 20.84 9.40
CA LEU A 35 -9.25 19.42 9.45
C LEU A 35 -10.68 19.17 9.97
N ALA A 36 -11.10 19.85 11.03
CA ALA A 36 -12.45 19.74 11.56
C ALA A 36 -13.51 20.16 10.54
N ARG A 37 -13.25 21.24 9.79
CA ARG A 37 -14.12 21.73 8.72
C ARG A 37 -14.23 20.70 7.57
N GLU A 38 -13.12 20.19 7.09
CA GLU A 38 -13.06 19.24 5.99
C GLU A 38 -13.72 17.89 6.34
N ALA A 39 -13.58 17.45 7.59
CA ALA A 39 -14.18 16.22 8.09
C ALA A 39 -15.60 16.39 8.65
N GLY A 40 -16.18 17.60 8.58
CA GLY A 40 -17.53 17.85 9.10
C GLY A 40 -17.68 17.62 10.62
N THR A 41 -16.63 17.92 11.39
CA THR A 41 -16.59 17.66 12.84
C THR A 41 -16.10 18.88 13.64
N SER A 42 -15.79 18.71 14.92
CA SER A 42 -15.29 19.76 15.80
C SER A 42 -13.78 19.66 16.03
N THR A 43 -13.13 20.78 16.32
CA THR A 43 -11.71 20.80 16.73
C THR A 43 -11.47 19.98 18.01
N MET A 44 -12.46 19.91 18.91
CA MET A 44 -12.40 19.07 20.10
C MET A 44 -12.29 17.60 19.71
N ALA A 45 -13.06 17.15 18.70
CA ALA A 45 -12.97 15.78 18.21
C ALA A 45 -11.57 15.49 17.62
N VAL A 46 -10.99 16.39 16.86
CA VAL A 46 -9.63 16.22 16.32
C VAL A 46 -8.63 15.94 17.44
N TYR A 47 -8.64 16.76 18.50
CA TYR A 47 -7.74 16.57 19.64
C TYR A 47 -8.08 15.32 20.47
N THR A 48 -9.35 14.91 20.52
CA THR A 48 -9.77 13.68 21.21
C THR A 48 -9.22 12.44 20.52
N TYR A 49 -9.17 12.42 19.17
CA TYR A 49 -8.66 11.28 18.40
C TYR A 49 -7.13 11.23 18.34
N PHE A 50 -6.48 12.37 18.20
CA PHE A 50 -5.06 12.41 17.84
C PHE A 50 -4.15 13.06 18.90
N GLY A 51 -4.70 13.74 19.88
CA GLY A 51 -3.94 14.43 20.92
C GLY A 51 -3.19 15.68 20.42
N SER A 52 -2.44 15.56 19.32
CA SER A 52 -1.67 16.66 18.74
C SER A 52 -1.68 16.64 17.21
N MET A 53 -1.39 17.78 16.60
CA MET A 53 -1.30 17.87 15.13
C MET A 53 -0.13 17.06 14.56
N SER A 54 1.00 17.00 15.27
CA SER A 54 2.15 16.18 14.86
C SER A 54 1.87 14.67 14.90
N ALA A 55 0.99 14.23 15.81
CA ALA A 55 0.59 12.83 15.87
C ALA A 55 -0.26 12.42 14.67
N ILE A 56 -0.99 13.33 14.02
CA ILE A 56 -1.87 13.03 12.89
C ILE A 56 -1.09 12.44 11.70
N VAL A 57 0.07 12.99 11.36
CA VAL A 57 0.88 12.49 10.23
C VAL A 57 1.35 11.06 10.50
N ARG A 58 1.74 10.75 11.74
CA ARG A 58 2.09 9.38 12.15
C ARG A 58 0.90 8.45 12.03
N GLU A 59 -0.27 8.90 12.49
CA GLU A 59 -1.51 8.13 12.38
C GLU A 59 -1.92 7.84 10.92
N ILE A 60 -1.69 8.78 9.98
CA ILE A 60 -1.90 8.54 8.55
C ILE A 60 -1.01 7.40 8.07
N VAL A 61 0.27 7.41 8.42
CA VAL A 61 1.24 6.37 8.02
C VAL A 61 0.87 5.02 8.62
N HIS A 62 0.55 4.97 9.91
CA HIS A 62 0.16 3.72 10.59
C HIS A 62 -1.15 3.15 10.01
N ASP A 63 -2.15 3.99 9.77
CA ASP A 63 -3.42 3.57 9.18
C ASP A 63 -3.22 3.08 7.73
N GLY A 64 -2.37 3.75 6.96
CA GLY A 64 -2.03 3.33 5.60
C GLY A 64 -1.44 1.92 5.54
N PHE A 65 -0.45 1.62 6.39
CA PHE A 65 0.10 0.26 6.49
C PHE A 65 -0.92 -0.75 7.04
N ALA A 66 -1.77 -0.36 7.99
CA ALA A 66 -2.82 -1.23 8.51
C ALA A 66 -3.89 -1.56 7.44
N ARG A 67 -4.25 -0.60 6.57
CA ARG A 67 -5.15 -0.83 5.42
C ARG A 67 -4.51 -1.84 4.46
N LEU A 68 -3.26 -1.62 4.08
CA LEU A 68 -2.54 -2.52 3.19
C LEU A 68 -2.43 -3.93 3.77
N LYS A 69 -2.12 -4.05 5.07
CA LYS A 69 -2.04 -5.36 5.74
C LYS A 69 -3.38 -6.09 5.72
N ARG A 70 -4.49 -5.41 6.03
CA ARG A 70 -5.82 -6.02 5.95
C ARG A 70 -6.15 -6.53 4.55
N LEU A 71 -5.77 -5.80 3.51
CA LEU A 71 -5.98 -6.24 2.13
C LEU A 71 -5.09 -7.45 1.78
N PHE A 72 -3.84 -7.49 2.24
CA PHE A 72 -2.97 -8.64 2.06
C PHE A 72 -3.50 -9.89 2.77
N ASP A 73 -4.14 -9.73 3.93
CA ASP A 73 -4.74 -10.84 4.68
C ASP A 73 -5.95 -11.48 3.98
N LEU A 74 -6.54 -10.78 2.99
CA LEU A 74 -7.60 -11.34 2.13
C LEU A 74 -7.03 -12.17 0.96
N VAL A 75 -5.73 -12.14 0.73
CA VAL A 75 -5.10 -12.95 -0.32
C VAL A 75 -4.89 -14.37 0.20
N GLU A 76 -5.80 -15.25 -0.14
CA GLU A 76 -5.70 -16.65 0.21
C GLU A 76 -4.54 -17.34 -0.49
N ALA A 77 -3.79 -18.15 0.27
CA ALA A 77 -2.71 -18.96 -0.25
C ALA A 77 -3.25 -20.12 -1.10
N THR A 78 -2.68 -20.31 -2.30
CA THR A 78 -3.05 -21.38 -3.22
C THR A 78 -1.85 -22.27 -3.56
N ASP A 79 -2.09 -23.31 -4.38
CA ASP A 79 -1.03 -24.19 -4.90
C ASP A 79 -0.16 -23.50 -5.97
N ASP A 80 -0.55 -22.32 -6.45
CA ASP A 80 0.27 -21.46 -7.31
C ASP A 80 0.78 -20.23 -6.55
N PRO A 81 1.88 -20.33 -5.81
CA PRO A 81 2.40 -19.23 -5.02
C PRO A 81 2.93 -18.06 -5.86
N VAL A 82 3.18 -18.28 -7.17
CA VAL A 82 3.56 -17.19 -8.09
C VAL A 82 2.34 -16.35 -8.46
N ALA A 83 1.17 -16.97 -8.65
CA ALA A 83 -0.09 -16.26 -8.81
C ALA A 83 -0.45 -15.48 -7.53
N ASP A 84 -0.21 -16.06 -6.34
CA ASP A 84 -0.41 -15.37 -5.06
C ASP A 84 0.51 -14.14 -4.95
N MET A 85 1.80 -14.28 -5.31
CA MET A 85 2.77 -13.16 -5.32
C MET A 85 2.33 -12.04 -6.27
N ALA A 86 1.89 -12.37 -7.47
CA ALA A 86 1.38 -11.41 -8.42
C ALA A 86 0.10 -10.72 -7.91
N LEU A 87 -0.78 -11.46 -7.24
CA LEU A 87 -1.99 -10.92 -6.62
C LEU A 87 -1.67 -9.93 -5.49
N LEU A 88 -0.66 -10.22 -4.65
CA LEU A 88 -0.17 -9.26 -3.65
C LEU A 88 0.29 -7.94 -4.31
N GLY A 89 0.98 -8.02 -5.44
CA GLY A 89 1.37 -6.84 -6.22
C GLY A 89 0.15 -6.03 -6.72
N ARG A 90 -0.90 -6.70 -7.21
CA ARG A 90 -2.15 -6.06 -7.65
C ARG A 90 -2.89 -5.38 -6.51
N VAL A 91 -3.00 -6.06 -5.38
CA VAL A 91 -3.62 -5.53 -4.17
C VAL A 91 -2.85 -4.32 -3.64
N TYR A 92 -1.51 -4.36 -3.69
CA TYR A 92 -0.67 -3.22 -3.35
C TYR A 92 -0.98 -2.00 -4.25
N ARG A 93 -1.00 -2.20 -5.58
CA ARG A 93 -1.33 -1.15 -6.55
C ARG A 93 -2.74 -0.60 -6.33
N HIS A 94 -3.73 -1.48 -6.15
CA HIS A 94 -5.12 -1.10 -5.88
C HIS A 94 -5.21 -0.21 -4.62
N ASN A 95 -4.58 -0.63 -3.52
CA ASN A 95 -4.57 0.17 -2.29
C ASN A 95 -3.95 1.57 -2.51
N ALA A 96 -2.86 1.65 -3.27
CA ALA A 96 -2.19 2.93 -3.55
C ALA A 96 -3.08 3.88 -4.37
N ILE A 97 -3.76 3.37 -5.39
CA ILE A 97 -4.64 4.16 -6.26
C ILE A 97 -5.89 4.62 -5.51
N THR A 98 -6.53 3.69 -4.78
CA THR A 98 -7.76 3.97 -4.03
C THR A 98 -7.50 4.92 -2.84
N ASN A 99 -6.34 4.83 -2.21
CA ASN A 99 -5.94 5.65 -1.07
C ASN A 99 -4.76 6.58 -1.42
N ARG A 100 -4.82 7.25 -2.59
CA ARG A 100 -3.71 8.01 -3.17
C ARG A 100 -3.04 8.97 -2.18
N HIS A 101 -3.81 9.80 -1.49
CA HIS A 101 -3.25 10.78 -0.57
C HIS A 101 -2.59 10.12 0.65
N VAL A 102 -3.15 9.02 1.16
CA VAL A 102 -2.53 8.23 2.22
C VAL A 102 -1.21 7.63 1.73
N PHE A 103 -1.18 7.07 0.52
CA PHE A 103 0.03 6.52 -0.10
C PHE A 103 1.11 7.58 -0.28
N GLU A 104 0.76 8.77 -0.76
CA GLU A 104 1.69 9.90 -0.92
C GLU A 104 2.30 10.32 0.44
N VAL A 105 1.52 10.31 1.52
CA VAL A 105 2.04 10.60 2.87
C VAL A 105 2.94 9.48 3.40
N MET A 106 2.56 8.21 3.19
CA MET A 106 3.34 7.04 3.64
C MET A 106 4.77 7.03 3.06
N PHE A 107 4.93 7.43 1.80
CA PHE A 107 6.18 7.34 1.06
C PHE A 107 6.76 8.69 0.64
N GLY A 108 6.12 9.79 0.97
CA GLY A 108 6.50 11.16 0.58
C GLY A 108 7.82 11.67 1.15
N GLY A 109 8.45 10.96 2.05
CA GLY A 109 9.81 11.19 2.54
C GLY A 109 10.10 12.64 2.92
N SER A 110 11.07 13.27 2.22
CA SER A 110 11.54 14.62 2.48
C SER A 110 10.51 15.74 2.19
N SER A 111 9.44 15.46 1.43
CA SER A 111 8.38 16.44 1.18
C SER A 111 7.52 16.72 2.41
N LEU A 112 7.61 15.85 3.42
CA LEU A 112 7.02 16.07 4.75
C LEU A 112 7.92 16.96 5.62
N ALA A 113 8.33 18.13 5.10
CA ALA A 113 9.28 19.03 5.75
C ALA A 113 8.92 19.26 7.24
N GLY A 114 9.83 18.84 8.13
CA GLY A 114 9.67 18.95 9.58
C GLY A 114 9.03 17.72 10.26
N PHE A 115 8.63 16.67 9.52
CA PHE A 115 8.18 15.40 10.07
C PHE A 115 9.10 14.26 9.64
N ALA A 116 9.86 13.71 10.58
CA ALA A 116 10.67 12.51 10.33
C ALA A 116 9.97 11.30 10.93
N LEU A 117 9.74 10.27 10.12
CA LEU A 117 9.32 8.96 10.60
C LEU A 117 10.39 8.40 11.55
N THR A 118 9.96 7.95 12.73
CA THR A 118 10.82 7.25 13.68
C THR A 118 11.15 5.86 13.16
N GLU A 119 12.08 5.18 13.82
CA GLU A 119 12.37 3.79 13.52
C GLU A 119 11.15 2.89 13.79
N GLU A 120 10.39 3.18 14.82
CA GLU A 120 9.13 2.48 15.13
C GLU A 120 8.11 2.64 14.00
N ASP A 121 7.94 3.84 13.46
CA ASP A 121 7.04 4.09 12.33
C ASP A 121 7.44 3.27 11.09
N ARG A 122 8.75 3.15 10.81
CA ARG A 122 9.26 2.34 9.69
C ARG A 122 9.06 0.84 9.89
N GLN A 123 8.99 0.37 11.12
CA GLN A 123 8.72 -1.05 11.42
C GLN A 123 7.34 -1.48 10.94
N HIS A 124 6.34 -0.60 10.94
CA HIS A 124 5.02 -0.91 10.36
C HIS A 124 5.11 -1.27 8.88
N GLY A 125 5.93 -0.56 8.11
CA GLY A 125 6.19 -0.88 6.71
C GLY A 125 6.90 -2.23 6.53
N ARG A 126 7.94 -2.49 7.33
CA ARG A 126 8.67 -3.77 7.30
C ARG A 126 7.79 -4.95 7.71
N TYR A 127 6.90 -4.75 8.70
CA TYR A 127 5.96 -5.79 9.11
C TYR A 127 4.99 -6.16 7.97
N THR A 128 4.56 -5.19 7.18
CA THR A 128 3.69 -5.45 6.02
C THR A 128 4.43 -6.27 4.95
N LEU A 129 5.74 -6.09 4.79
CA LEU A 129 6.56 -6.85 3.85
C LEU A 129 6.68 -8.34 4.21
N THR A 130 6.46 -8.74 5.46
CA THR A 130 6.55 -10.17 5.88
C THR A 130 5.63 -11.05 5.05
N THR A 131 4.44 -10.60 4.69
CA THR A 131 3.50 -11.34 3.83
C THR A 131 4.11 -11.65 2.45
N VAL A 132 4.85 -10.69 1.87
CA VAL A 132 5.56 -10.88 0.59
C VAL A 132 6.74 -11.83 0.75
N VAL A 133 7.47 -11.75 1.88
CA VAL A 133 8.57 -12.65 2.23
C VAL A 133 8.08 -14.09 2.37
N ASP A 134 6.99 -14.30 3.11
CA ASP A 134 6.40 -15.64 3.29
C ASP A 134 5.96 -16.23 1.94
N CYS A 135 5.38 -15.42 1.06
CA CYS A 135 5.04 -15.83 -0.28
C CYS A 135 6.28 -16.20 -1.13
N ALA A 136 7.39 -15.46 -1.01
CA ALA A 136 8.65 -15.76 -1.70
C ALA A 136 9.25 -17.10 -1.23
N TYR A 137 9.19 -17.40 0.07
CA TYR A 137 9.57 -18.73 0.59
C TYR A 137 8.71 -19.84 -0.03
N ARG A 138 7.41 -19.64 -0.16
CA ARG A 138 6.51 -20.60 -0.83
C ARG A 138 6.85 -20.79 -2.32
N CYS A 139 7.13 -19.70 -3.04
CA CYS A 139 7.57 -19.77 -4.44
C CYS A 139 8.88 -20.57 -4.59
N THR A 140 9.81 -20.40 -3.64
CA THR A 140 11.09 -21.13 -3.62
C THR A 140 10.87 -22.60 -3.28
N ALA A 141 10.07 -22.90 -2.26
CA ALA A 141 9.73 -24.27 -1.87
C ALA A 141 9.01 -25.05 -2.98
N ALA A 142 8.19 -24.38 -3.79
CA ALA A 142 7.54 -24.94 -4.98
C ALA A 142 8.48 -25.10 -6.18
N GLY A 143 9.77 -24.72 -6.06
CA GLY A 143 10.76 -24.78 -7.14
C GLY A 143 10.53 -23.76 -8.27
N ARG A 144 9.62 -22.79 -8.07
CA ARG A 144 9.30 -21.74 -9.03
C ARG A 144 10.35 -20.62 -8.99
N PHE A 145 10.70 -20.12 -7.80
CA PHE A 145 11.83 -19.21 -7.65
C PHE A 145 13.13 -19.99 -7.41
N LYS A 146 14.16 -19.63 -8.18
CA LYS A 146 15.49 -20.26 -8.09
C LYS A 146 16.43 -19.31 -7.39
N THR A 147 16.38 -19.28 -6.05
CA THR A 147 17.18 -18.36 -5.24
C THR A 147 17.58 -19.02 -3.92
N GLU A 148 18.77 -18.66 -3.43
CA GLU A 148 19.25 -18.99 -2.08
C GLU A 148 18.78 -17.95 -1.04
N ASP A 149 18.29 -16.78 -1.50
CA ASP A 149 17.80 -15.69 -0.65
C ASP A 149 16.37 -15.26 -1.06
N PRO A 150 15.34 -15.96 -0.56
CA PRO A 150 13.94 -15.58 -0.80
C PRO A 150 13.58 -14.19 -0.25
N VAL A 151 14.25 -13.74 0.82
CA VAL A 151 14.01 -12.42 1.41
C VAL A 151 14.44 -11.32 0.45
N LEU A 152 15.62 -11.45 -0.15
CA LEU A 152 16.08 -10.51 -1.18
C LEU A 152 15.16 -10.50 -2.39
N LYS A 153 14.63 -11.66 -2.80
CA LYS A 153 13.63 -11.73 -3.89
C LYS A 153 12.33 -11.00 -3.55
N ALA A 154 11.85 -11.15 -2.33
CA ALA A 154 10.69 -10.39 -1.85
C ALA A 154 10.94 -8.87 -1.93
N HIS A 155 12.14 -8.41 -1.57
CA HIS A 155 12.52 -7.00 -1.73
C HIS A 155 12.55 -6.58 -3.21
N HIS A 156 13.06 -7.41 -4.13
CA HIS A 156 13.01 -7.12 -5.57
C HIS A 156 11.56 -6.99 -6.08
N MET A 157 10.64 -7.88 -5.63
CA MET A 157 9.22 -7.77 -5.96
C MET A 157 8.64 -6.45 -5.46
N TRP A 158 8.88 -6.12 -4.19
CA TRP A 158 8.41 -4.86 -3.61
C TRP A 158 8.99 -3.63 -4.32
N LEU A 159 10.30 -3.57 -4.55
CA LEU A 159 10.96 -2.44 -5.21
C LEU A 159 10.42 -2.23 -6.62
N GLY A 160 10.25 -3.29 -7.40
CA GLY A 160 9.72 -3.21 -8.76
C GLY A 160 8.26 -2.73 -8.76
N VAL A 161 7.39 -3.36 -7.98
CA VAL A 161 5.97 -2.99 -7.87
C VAL A 161 5.83 -1.56 -7.34
N HIS A 162 6.55 -1.21 -6.27
CA HIS A 162 6.51 0.13 -5.69
C HIS A 162 6.93 1.22 -6.67
N GLY A 163 8.02 1.00 -7.42
CA GLY A 163 8.49 1.95 -8.43
C GLY A 163 7.46 2.22 -9.52
N THR A 164 6.81 1.16 -10.03
CA THR A 164 5.75 1.29 -11.04
C THR A 164 4.54 2.02 -10.46
N VAL A 165 4.12 1.67 -9.25
CA VAL A 165 2.96 2.29 -8.59
C VAL A 165 3.23 3.75 -8.29
N LEU A 166 4.45 4.12 -7.88
CA LEU A 166 4.81 5.52 -7.65
C LEU A 166 4.69 6.36 -8.92
N LEU A 167 5.15 5.83 -10.07
CA LEU A 167 5.01 6.48 -11.37
C LEU A 167 3.56 6.54 -11.87
N ASP A 168 2.76 5.51 -11.59
CA ASP A 168 1.33 5.45 -11.90
C ASP A 168 0.56 6.54 -11.11
N VAL A 169 0.72 6.57 -9.80
CA VAL A 169 0.12 7.59 -8.93
C VAL A 169 0.58 9.00 -9.31
N GLY A 170 1.84 9.15 -9.72
CA GLY A 170 2.41 10.42 -10.20
C GLY A 170 1.93 10.85 -11.60
N GLY A 171 1.21 9.98 -12.35
CA GLY A 171 0.71 10.28 -13.70
C GLY A 171 1.78 10.26 -14.79
N TYR A 172 2.93 9.59 -14.58
CA TYR A 172 4.03 9.53 -15.54
C TYR A 172 3.84 8.46 -16.62
N LEU A 173 2.96 7.47 -16.37
CA LEU A 173 2.74 6.34 -17.27
C LEU A 173 1.58 6.63 -18.22
N VAL A 174 1.92 6.98 -19.47
CA VAL A 174 0.95 7.40 -20.51
C VAL A 174 1.04 6.50 -21.75
N PRO A 175 -0.03 6.40 -22.57
CA PRO A 175 -0.01 5.62 -23.81
C PRO A 175 1.18 5.96 -24.70
N PRO A 176 1.78 4.98 -25.41
CA PRO A 176 1.35 3.58 -25.50
C PRO A 176 1.83 2.68 -24.34
N TYR A 177 2.52 3.24 -23.36
CA TYR A 177 3.07 2.54 -22.18
C TYR A 177 2.35 3.01 -20.92
N ASP A 178 1.03 2.86 -20.91
CA ASP A 178 0.20 3.17 -19.76
C ASP A 178 0.50 2.29 -18.54
N ALA A 179 -0.01 2.71 -17.40
CA ALA A 179 0.26 2.06 -16.13
C ALA A 179 -0.14 0.58 -16.10
N SER A 180 -1.27 0.21 -16.69
CA SER A 180 -1.74 -1.19 -16.70
C SER A 180 -0.80 -2.07 -17.52
N ARG A 181 -0.44 -1.62 -18.74
CA ARG A 181 0.48 -2.34 -19.60
C ARG A 181 1.86 -2.51 -18.98
N CYS A 182 2.40 -1.44 -18.38
CA CYS A 182 3.70 -1.48 -17.70
C CYS A 182 3.66 -2.43 -16.51
N PHE A 183 2.62 -2.37 -15.71
CA PHE A 183 2.46 -3.19 -14.52
C PHE A 183 2.37 -4.69 -14.83
N GLU A 184 1.53 -5.07 -15.80
CA GLU A 184 1.39 -6.47 -16.24
C GLU A 184 2.71 -7.03 -16.75
N SER A 185 3.38 -6.31 -17.65
CA SER A 185 4.68 -6.71 -18.21
C SER A 185 5.75 -6.82 -17.13
N GLN A 186 5.74 -5.91 -16.16
CA GLN A 186 6.70 -5.94 -15.07
C GLN A 186 6.48 -7.10 -14.12
N LEU A 187 5.22 -7.45 -13.76
CA LEU A 187 4.96 -8.63 -12.95
C LEU A 187 5.56 -9.88 -13.58
N VAL A 188 5.32 -10.12 -14.87
CA VAL A 188 5.92 -11.25 -15.59
C VAL A 188 7.45 -11.21 -15.53
N SER A 189 8.04 -10.05 -15.80
CA SER A 189 9.50 -9.88 -15.80
C SER A 189 10.13 -10.15 -14.43
N LEU A 190 9.47 -9.73 -13.35
CA LEU A 190 9.91 -9.98 -11.97
C LEU A 190 9.89 -11.48 -11.64
N MET A 191 8.84 -12.21 -12.04
CA MET A 191 8.75 -13.66 -11.80
C MET A 191 9.85 -14.42 -12.56
N ILE A 192 10.05 -14.08 -13.85
CA ILE A 192 11.14 -14.65 -14.65
C ILE A 192 12.50 -14.31 -14.03
N GLY A 193 12.71 -13.06 -13.60
CA GLY A 193 13.92 -12.61 -12.92
C GLY A 193 14.18 -13.30 -11.57
N ALA A 194 13.14 -13.87 -10.96
CA ALA A 194 13.28 -14.72 -9.78
C ALA A 194 13.61 -16.19 -10.13
N GLY A 195 13.63 -16.54 -11.42
CA GLY A 195 13.99 -17.87 -11.91
C GLY A 195 12.81 -18.75 -12.32
N ASP A 196 11.61 -18.18 -12.40
CA ASP A 196 10.44 -18.91 -12.88
C ASP A 196 10.51 -19.19 -14.39
N ASP A 197 9.83 -20.23 -14.85
CA ASP A 197 9.67 -20.50 -16.28
C ASP A 197 8.81 -19.42 -16.94
N PRO A 198 9.19 -18.86 -18.11
CA PRO A 198 8.48 -17.74 -18.73
C PRO A 198 7.01 -18.02 -19.03
N VAL A 199 6.66 -19.23 -19.47
CA VAL A 199 5.28 -19.61 -19.80
C VAL A 199 4.47 -19.76 -18.52
N SER A 200 5.06 -20.38 -17.49
CA SER A 200 4.45 -20.54 -16.17
C SER A 200 4.25 -19.19 -15.48
N ALA A 201 5.23 -18.28 -15.54
CA ALA A 201 5.15 -16.95 -15.00
C ALA A 201 3.99 -16.13 -15.63
N ALA A 202 3.91 -16.12 -16.98
CA ALA A 202 2.86 -15.41 -17.69
C ALA A 202 1.46 -15.96 -17.32
N ARG A 203 1.33 -17.30 -17.21
CA ARG A 203 0.06 -17.94 -16.79
C ARG A 203 -0.32 -17.57 -15.36
N SER A 204 0.61 -17.64 -14.40
CA SER A 204 0.36 -17.29 -13.01
C SER A 204 -0.04 -15.82 -12.85
N VAL A 205 0.60 -14.92 -13.61
CA VAL A 205 0.25 -13.49 -13.63
C VAL A 205 -1.16 -13.30 -14.20
N ALA A 206 -1.56 -13.99 -15.28
CA ALA A 206 -2.92 -13.94 -15.82
C ALA A 206 -3.95 -14.44 -14.79
N VAL A 207 -3.72 -15.59 -14.16
CA VAL A 207 -4.59 -16.13 -13.10
C VAL A 207 -4.74 -15.14 -11.94
N SER A 208 -3.68 -14.44 -11.57
CA SER A 208 -3.76 -13.41 -10.53
C SER A 208 -4.67 -12.24 -10.92
N GLY A 209 -4.78 -11.92 -12.22
CA GLY A 209 -5.71 -10.93 -12.74
C GLY A 209 -7.15 -11.34 -12.54
N ASP A 210 -7.51 -12.55 -12.97
CA ASP A 210 -8.87 -13.11 -12.82
C ASP A 210 -9.28 -13.14 -11.33
N ARG A 211 -8.35 -13.53 -10.44
CA ARG A 211 -8.59 -13.55 -8.99
C ARG A 211 -8.76 -12.15 -8.41
N PHE A 212 -8.01 -11.19 -8.91
CA PHE A 212 -8.15 -9.79 -8.49
C PHE A 212 -9.53 -9.25 -8.86
N ASP A 213 -9.96 -9.45 -10.10
CA ASP A 213 -11.26 -8.98 -10.58
C ASP A 213 -12.42 -9.61 -9.81
N ALA A 214 -12.30 -10.89 -9.45
CA ALA A 214 -13.30 -11.61 -8.66
C ALA A 214 -13.39 -11.15 -7.20
N GLY A 215 -12.25 -10.84 -6.57
CA GLY A 215 -12.19 -10.56 -5.13
C GLY A 215 -12.06 -9.09 -4.74
N PHE A 216 -11.47 -8.26 -5.59
CA PHE A 216 -11.13 -6.86 -5.29
C PHE A 216 -11.68 -5.86 -6.30
N GLY A 217 -12.09 -6.30 -7.49
CA GLY A 217 -12.53 -5.42 -8.58
C GLY A 217 -13.90 -4.76 -8.40
N GLN A 218 -14.68 -5.15 -7.39
CA GLN A 218 -16.03 -4.62 -7.13
C GLN A 218 -16.09 -3.49 -6.11
N ALA A 219 -14.96 -3.04 -5.59
CA ALA A 219 -14.88 -1.98 -4.56
C ALA A 219 -14.41 -0.65 -5.17
N THR A 220 -15.12 -0.15 -6.19
CA THR A 220 -14.96 1.21 -6.73
C THR A 220 -16.25 1.99 -6.65
#